data_de590d13324f6405e7310d3790609935
#
_entry.id   de590d13324f6405e7310d3790609935
#
_cell.length_a   1.000
_cell.length_b   1.000
_cell.length_c   1.000
_cell.angle_alpha   90.00
_cell.angle_beta   90.00
_cell.angle_gamma   90.00
#
_symmetry.space_group_name_H-M   'P 1'
#
loop_
_entity.id
_entity.type
_entity.pdbx_description
1 polymer ?
#
loop_
_entity_poly.entity_id
_entity_poly.type
_entity_poly.pdbx_seq_one_letter_code
_entity_poly.pdbx_strand_id
1 'polypeptide(L)'
;MNLKLSKLFIVFFVTMMIYSSQDLSAQIIELNAFTGWQLNGKAKLYDGEFRLADSQNYGGKLAYGLSTSTFIELSYMRADTKGQFFPYGVGTPGDEVRLSSNYIQVGGLQSVNFGRIDPYGTVALGLTVWSPKEGGYASKTQFSATVGAGLKIWLTDAIGIRLQGSMLMPMVYNGIGIGCGIGTGGASCGGGVYTRITPFQGEFSGGLVIRISPN
;
A
#
# COMPACT_ATOMS: atom_id res chain seq x y z
N MET A 1 28.17 -21.56 -1.59
CA MET A 1 27.65 -20.79 -2.73
C MET A 1 27.83 -19.32 -2.42
N ASN A 2 28.88 -18.85 -2.87
CA ASN A 2 29.46 -17.55 -3.25
C ASN A 2 29.20 -16.31 -2.38
N LEU A 3 30.00 -16.20 -1.34
CA LEU A 3 30.26 -14.95 -0.57
C LEU A 3 30.73 -13.78 -1.48
N LYS A 4 31.26 -14.07 -2.66
CA LYS A 4 31.72 -13.07 -3.65
C LYS A 4 30.55 -12.37 -4.36
N LEU A 5 29.42 -13.06 -4.62
CA LEU A 5 28.26 -12.50 -5.31
C LEU A 5 27.48 -11.53 -4.40
N SER A 6 27.38 -11.84 -3.10
CA SER A 6 26.77 -10.97 -2.09
C SER A 6 27.56 -9.65 -1.93
N LYS A 7 28.90 -9.70 -1.91
CA LYS A 7 29.73 -8.50 -1.84
C LYS A 7 29.62 -7.64 -3.10
N LEU A 8 29.49 -8.27 -4.28
CA LEU A 8 29.29 -7.55 -5.55
C LEU A 8 27.94 -6.82 -5.57
N PHE A 9 26.88 -7.44 -5.04
CA PHE A 9 25.55 -6.84 -4.95
C PHE A 9 25.52 -5.68 -3.97
N ILE A 10 26.20 -5.80 -2.82
CA ILE A 10 26.31 -4.71 -1.83
C ILE A 10 27.11 -3.53 -2.41
N VAL A 11 28.23 -3.79 -3.09
CA VAL A 11 29.04 -2.75 -3.73
C VAL A 11 28.24 -2.05 -4.82
N PHE A 12 27.48 -2.78 -5.65
CA PHE A 12 26.62 -2.21 -6.70
C PHE A 12 25.51 -1.33 -6.10
N PHE A 13 24.89 -1.77 -5.00
CA PHE A 13 23.84 -1.01 -4.31
C PHE A 13 24.38 0.25 -3.63
N VAL A 14 25.56 0.15 -3.01
CA VAL A 14 26.27 1.30 -2.40
C VAL A 14 26.74 2.30 -3.47
N THR A 15 27.26 1.80 -4.60
CA THR A 15 27.67 2.67 -5.73
C THR A 15 26.47 3.38 -6.34
N MET A 16 25.33 2.70 -6.47
CA MET A 16 24.08 3.31 -6.97
C MET A 16 23.55 4.39 -6.00
N MET A 17 23.70 4.19 -4.67
CA MET A 17 23.37 5.22 -3.68
C MET A 17 24.32 6.43 -3.71
N ILE A 18 25.59 6.24 -4.01
CA ILE A 18 26.58 7.34 -4.08
C ILE A 18 26.41 8.18 -5.35
N TYR A 19 26.00 7.57 -6.46
CA TYR A 19 25.71 8.31 -7.70
C TYR A 19 24.41 9.15 -7.64
N SER A 20 23.51 8.90 -6.66
CA SER A 20 22.29 9.66 -6.46
C SER A 20 22.47 10.97 -5.68
N SER A 21 23.67 11.29 -5.20
CA SER A 21 23.94 12.45 -4.33
C SER A 21 24.35 13.73 -5.08
N GLN A 22 24.07 13.81 -6.36
CA GLN A 22 24.36 15.01 -7.17
C GLN A 22 23.06 15.80 -7.40
N ASP A 23 22.57 16.45 -6.39
CA ASP A 23 21.80 17.69 -6.38
C ASP A 23 21.09 17.81 -5.04
N LEU A 24 21.74 18.48 -4.07
CA LEU A 24 21.10 18.96 -2.84
C LEU A 24 20.14 20.11 -3.19
N SER A 25 19.24 19.87 -4.12
CA SER A 25 18.16 20.79 -4.44
C SER A 25 17.14 20.74 -3.34
N ALA A 26 16.88 21.89 -2.73
CA ALA A 26 15.87 22.22 -1.74
C ALA A 26 15.00 21.03 -1.28
N GLN A 27 15.17 20.61 -0.03
CA GLN A 27 14.42 19.53 0.60
C GLN A 27 12.92 19.81 0.50
N ILE A 28 12.26 19.19 -0.47
CA ILE A 28 10.83 19.35 -0.70
C ILE A 28 10.10 18.41 0.27
N ILE A 29 9.21 18.96 1.08
CA ILE A 29 8.30 18.18 1.93
C ILE A 29 6.89 18.34 1.37
N GLU A 30 6.19 17.23 1.14
CA GLU A 30 4.79 17.26 0.74
C GLU A 30 3.93 16.60 1.82
N LEU A 31 2.87 17.30 2.20
CA LEU A 31 1.81 16.81 3.08
C LEU A 31 0.57 16.56 2.25
N ASN A 32 -0.03 15.39 2.37
CA ASN A 32 -1.26 15.04 1.68
C ASN A 32 -2.30 14.52 2.66
N ALA A 33 -3.49 15.12 2.67
CA ALA A 33 -4.67 14.59 3.33
C ALA A 33 -5.65 14.11 2.25
N PHE A 34 -6.16 12.90 2.39
CA PHE A 34 -6.99 12.28 1.35
C PHE A 34 -8.18 11.53 1.94
N THR A 35 -9.19 11.35 1.11
CA THR A 35 -10.27 10.40 1.30
C THR A 35 -10.50 9.64 0.00
N GLY A 36 -11.12 8.47 0.09
CA GLY A 36 -11.31 7.62 -1.07
C GLY A 36 -12.29 6.50 -0.83
N TRP A 37 -12.28 5.55 -1.75
CA TRP A 37 -13.11 4.36 -1.72
C TRP A 37 -12.25 3.12 -1.91
N GLN A 38 -12.40 2.16 -1.00
CA GLN A 38 -11.71 0.88 -1.03
C GLN A 38 -12.67 -0.19 -1.51
N LEU A 39 -12.30 -0.83 -2.62
CA LEU A 39 -12.97 -1.99 -3.18
C LEU A 39 -12.37 -3.25 -2.57
N ASN A 40 -13.15 -3.97 -1.81
CA ASN A 40 -12.71 -5.15 -1.11
C ASN A 40 -13.07 -6.42 -1.88
N GLY A 41 -12.12 -7.32 -2.01
CA GLY A 41 -12.31 -8.61 -2.65
C GLY A 41 -12.97 -9.64 -1.73
N LYS A 42 -13.21 -10.83 -2.29
CA LYS A 42 -13.77 -11.99 -1.59
C LYS A 42 -12.65 -13.00 -1.30
N ALA A 43 -12.61 -13.54 -0.07
CA ALA A 43 -11.71 -14.62 0.30
C ALA A 43 -12.47 -15.97 0.28
N LYS A 44 -12.06 -16.88 -0.61
CA LYS A 44 -12.57 -18.26 -0.60
C LYS A 44 -11.82 -19.06 0.45
N LEU A 45 -12.54 -19.61 1.42
CA LEU A 45 -12.08 -20.51 2.46
C LEU A 45 -12.58 -21.94 2.15
N TYR A 46 -12.04 -22.93 2.87
CA TYR A 46 -12.45 -24.34 2.66
C TYR A 46 -13.94 -24.56 2.94
N ASP A 47 -14.49 -23.91 3.96
CA ASP A 47 -15.86 -24.09 4.43
C ASP A 47 -16.84 -23.00 3.97
N GLY A 48 -16.38 -22.01 3.18
CA GLY A 48 -17.23 -20.89 2.75
C GLY A 48 -16.47 -19.75 2.09
N GLU A 49 -17.16 -18.66 1.90
CA GLU A 49 -16.65 -17.42 1.33
C GLU A 49 -16.74 -16.30 2.37
N PHE A 50 -15.62 -15.63 2.64
CA PHE A 50 -15.62 -14.43 3.47
C PHE A 50 -15.62 -13.20 2.57
N ARG A 51 -16.64 -12.36 2.72
CA ARG A 51 -16.81 -11.12 1.95
C ARG A 51 -16.60 -9.93 2.83
N LEU A 52 -15.76 -9.01 2.35
CA LEU A 52 -15.60 -7.68 2.93
C LEU A 52 -16.44 -6.70 2.11
N ALA A 53 -17.22 -5.85 2.77
CA ALA A 53 -17.94 -4.78 2.13
C ALA A 53 -16.97 -3.69 1.66
N ASP A 54 -17.26 -3.09 0.51
CA ASP A 54 -16.57 -1.90 0.06
C ASP A 54 -16.79 -0.77 1.06
N SER A 55 -15.78 0.08 1.25
CA SER A 55 -15.81 1.08 2.31
C SER A 55 -15.08 2.36 1.93
N GLN A 56 -15.51 3.46 2.52
CA GLN A 56 -14.77 4.70 2.47
C GLN A 56 -13.46 4.56 3.27
N ASN A 57 -12.40 5.15 2.74
CA ASN A 57 -11.13 5.30 3.43
C ASN A 57 -10.75 6.77 3.58
N TYR A 58 -9.87 7.04 4.52
CA TYR A 58 -9.27 8.34 4.73
C TYR A 58 -7.89 8.20 5.36
N GLY A 59 -7.06 9.21 5.16
CA GLY A 59 -5.71 9.15 5.67
C GLY A 59 -4.86 10.35 5.36
N GLY A 60 -3.56 10.20 5.64
CA GLY A 60 -2.55 11.21 5.37
C GLY A 60 -1.26 10.59 4.87
N LYS A 61 -0.49 11.38 4.12
CA LYS A 61 0.82 11.00 3.61
C LYS A 61 1.79 12.14 3.84
N LEU A 62 3.00 11.78 4.21
CA LEU A 62 4.14 12.67 4.35
C LEU A 62 5.21 12.20 3.36
N ALA A 63 5.56 13.02 2.40
CA ALA A 63 6.60 12.72 1.43
C ALA A 63 7.79 13.66 1.60
N TYR A 64 8.98 13.07 1.55
CA TYR A 64 10.26 13.77 1.59
C TYR A 64 10.97 13.60 0.25
N GLY A 65 11.27 14.71 -0.41
CA GLY A 65 11.95 14.73 -1.70
C GLY A 65 13.43 14.39 -1.56
N LEU A 66 13.84 13.33 -2.25
CA LEU A 66 15.26 13.01 -2.45
C LEU A 66 15.81 13.74 -3.67
N SER A 67 14.93 14.03 -4.63
CA SER A 67 15.19 14.86 -5.81
C SER A 67 13.89 15.55 -6.21
N THR A 68 13.91 16.33 -7.28
CA THR A 68 12.73 17.01 -7.83
C THR A 68 11.62 16.04 -8.26
N SER A 69 11.96 14.79 -8.53
CA SER A 69 11.03 13.76 -9.04
C SER A 69 10.91 12.51 -8.17
N THR A 70 11.80 12.31 -7.20
CA THR A 70 11.86 11.10 -6.37
C THR A 70 11.59 11.44 -4.92
N PHE A 71 10.64 10.76 -4.29
CA PHE A 71 10.23 10.98 -2.91
C PHE A 71 10.21 9.67 -2.12
N ILE A 72 10.56 9.75 -0.83
CA ILE A 72 10.18 8.74 0.16
C ILE A 72 8.87 9.19 0.78
N GLU A 73 7.90 8.29 0.87
CA GLU A 73 6.56 8.59 1.37
C GLU A 73 6.22 7.69 2.56
N LEU A 74 5.85 8.29 3.69
CA LEU A 74 5.18 7.62 4.81
C LEU A 74 3.68 7.84 4.65
N SER A 75 2.92 6.76 4.71
CA SER A 75 1.46 6.80 4.54
C SER A 75 0.73 6.12 5.69
N TYR A 76 -0.36 6.74 6.11
CA TYR A 76 -1.37 6.17 6.99
C TYR A 76 -2.72 6.23 6.32
N MET A 77 -3.43 5.10 6.30
CA MET A 77 -4.79 4.99 5.76
C MET A 77 -5.64 4.15 6.71
N ARG A 78 -6.87 4.57 6.91
CA ARG A 78 -7.88 3.83 7.67
C ARG A 78 -9.13 3.65 6.84
N ALA A 79 -9.68 2.43 6.90
CA ALA A 79 -10.99 2.11 6.36
C ALA A 79 -11.80 1.33 7.40
N ASP A 80 -13.06 1.70 7.57
CA ASP A 80 -14.01 1.00 8.41
C ASP A 80 -14.95 0.19 7.50
N THR A 81 -14.90 -1.14 7.61
CA THR A 81 -15.62 -2.07 6.74
C THR A 81 -16.41 -3.09 7.55
N LYS A 82 -17.22 -3.88 6.87
CA LYS A 82 -17.99 -4.98 7.42
C LYS A 82 -17.59 -6.28 6.72
N GLY A 83 -17.42 -7.33 7.49
CA GLY A 83 -17.13 -8.67 6.99
C GLY A 83 -18.27 -9.61 7.29
N GLN A 84 -18.60 -10.49 6.33
CA GLN A 84 -19.63 -11.51 6.49
C GLN A 84 -19.13 -12.84 5.92
N PHE A 85 -19.40 -13.92 6.66
CA PHE A 85 -19.05 -15.27 6.24
C PHE A 85 -20.25 -15.95 5.61
N PHE A 86 -20.07 -16.56 4.44
CA PHE A 86 -21.06 -17.32 3.71
C PHE A 86 -20.62 -18.79 3.65
N PRO A 87 -21.14 -19.67 4.54
CA PRO A 87 -20.78 -21.08 4.52
C PRO A 87 -21.34 -21.79 3.29
N TYR A 88 -20.57 -22.74 2.73
CA TYR A 88 -21.05 -23.57 1.64
C TYR A 88 -22.10 -24.56 2.14
N GLY A 89 -23.21 -24.74 1.39
CA GLY A 89 -24.26 -25.70 1.72
C GLY A 89 -25.25 -25.27 2.82
N VAL A 90 -25.07 -24.11 3.42
CA VAL A 90 -26.00 -23.53 4.40
C VAL A 90 -26.55 -22.23 3.82
N GLY A 91 -27.87 -22.13 3.65
CA GLY A 91 -28.51 -20.99 2.97
C GLY A 91 -28.54 -19.67 3.76
N THR A 92 -28.07 -19.67 5.02
CA THR A 92 -28.05 -18.48 5.89
C THR A 92 -26.62 -17.96 6.03
N PRO A 93 -26.38 -16.67 5.70
CA PRO A 93 -25.09 -16.05 5.98
C PRO A 93 -24.84 -15.98 7.50
N GLY A 94 -23.57 -16.05 7.89
CA GLY A 94 -23.14 -15.82 9.28
C GLY A 94 -23.33 -14.35 9.70
N ASP A 95 -23.08 -14.08 10.97
CA ASP A 95 -23.21 -12.73 11.53
C ASP A 95 -22.26 -11.74 10.85
N GLU A 96 -22.72 -10.51 10.68
CA GLU A 96 -21.93 -9.39 10.17
C GLU A 96 -20.99 -8.89 11.28
N VAL A 97 -19.69 -8.84 11.00
CA VAL A 97 -18.68 -8.35 11.93
C VAL A 97 -18.13 -7.01 11.42
N ARG A 98 -18.16 -5.98 12.25
CA ARG A 98 -17.54 -4.68 11.94
C ARG A 98 -16.04 -4.74 12.17
N LEU A 99 -15.28 -4.28 11.18
CA LEU A 99 -13.82 -4.33 11.16
C LEU A 99 -13.28 -2.95 10.80
N SER A 100 -12.16 -2.57 11.41
CA SER A 100 -11.34 -1.45 10.90
C SER A 100 -10.01 -1.99 10.37
N SER A 101 -9.58 -1.50 9.22
CA SER A 101 -8.24 -1.74 8.67
C SER A 101 -7.42 -0.46 8.77
N ASN A 102 -6.22 -0.57 9.32
CA ASN A 102 -5.27 0.52 9.40
C ASN A 102 -4.00 0.12 8.67
N TYR A 103 -3.62 0.87 7.65
CA TYR A 103 -2.41 0.67 6.86
C TYR A 103 -1.38 1.71 7.30
N ILE A 104 -0.19 1.27 7.68
CA ILE A 104 0.97 2.12 7.98
C ILE A 104 2.09 1.63 7.08
N GLN A 105 2.49 2.45 6.11
CA GLN A 105 3.42 2.02 5.07
C GLN A 105 4.45 3.10 4.77
N VAL A 106 5.65 2.67 4.39
CA VAL A 106 6.71 3.50 3.85
C VAL A 106 7.04 3.03 2.44
N GLY A 107 7.27 3.97 1.53
CA GLY A 107 7.52 3.63 0.13
C GLY A 107 8.26 4.70 -0.64
N GLY A 108 8.47 4.41 -1.92
CA GLY A 108 9.02 5.32 -2.90
C GLY A 108 7.94 5.82 -3.84
N LEU A 109 8.04 7.08 -4.22
CA LEU A 109 7.23 7.71 -5.25
C LEU A 109 8.15 8.32 -6.29
N GLN A 110 7.89 8.01 -7.55
CA GLN A 110 8.56 8.61 -8.69
C GLN A 110 7.56 9.39 -9.52
N SER A 111 7.79 10.69 -9.72
CA SER A 111 6.95 11.57 -10.55
C SER A 111 7.69 12.03 -11.80
N VAL A 112 6.90 12.46 -12.78
CA VAL A 112 7.39 13.14 -13.98
C VAL A 112 6.71 14.49 -14.03
N ASN A 113 7.49 15.57 -14.17
CA ASN A 113 6.97 16.93 -14.20
C ASN A 113 6.54 17.33 -15.62
N PHE A 114 5.26 17.63 -15.78
CA PHE A 114 4.69 18.22 -16.99
C PHE A 114 4.08 19.61 -16.71
N GLY A 115 4.78 20.41 -15.95
CA GLY A 115 4.36 21.75 -15.57
C GLY A 115 3.37 21.74 -14.40
N ARG A 116 2.06 21.82 -14.67
CA ARG A 116 1.03 21.81 -13.62
C ARG A 116 0.51 20.41 -13.29
N ILE A 117 0.89 19.41 -14.04
CA ILE A 117 0.43 18.02 -13.86
C ILE A 117 1.65 17.14 -13.72
N ASP A 118 1.76 16.44 -12.59
CA ASP A 118 2.82 15.50 -12.30
C ASP A 118 2.23 14.07 -12.20
N PRO A 119 2.23 13.26 -13.28
CA PRO A 119 1.97 11.84 -13.17
C PRO A 119 3.03 11.18 -12.31
N TYR A 120 2.62 10.19 -11.51
CA TYR A 120 3.55 9.47 -10.66
C TYR A 120 3.17 8.00 -10.49
N GLY A 121 4.18 7.19 -10.17
CA GLY A 121 4.03 5.84 -9.67
C GLY A 121 4.54 5.73 -8.23
N THR A 122 3.95 4.84 -7.45
CA THR A 122 4.35 4.60 -6.06
C THR A 122 4.36 3.11 -5.73
N VAL A 123 5.32 2.72 -4.91
CA VAL A 123 5.39 1.38 -4.30
C VAL A 123 5.67 1.55 -2.82
N ALA A 124 4.90 0.90 -1.97
CA ALA A 124 5.04 0.99 -0.52
C ALA A 124 4.96 -0.38 0.14
N LEU A 125 5.66 -0.51 1.27
CA LEU A 125 5.66 -1.70 2.13
C LEU A 125 5.35 -1.27 3.55
N GLY A 126 4.69 -2.13 4.32
CA GLY A 126 4.38 -1.82 5.71
C GLY A 126 3.48 -2.85 6.36
N LEU A 127 2.67 -2.38 7.27
CA LEU A 127 1.80 -3.20 8.10
C LEU A 127 0.34 -2.80 7.92
N THR A 128 -0.52 -3.81 7.94
CA THR A 128 -1.98 -3.65 8.03
C THR A 128 -2.44 -4.24 9.34
N VAL A 129 -3.11 -3.42 10.15
CA VAL A 129 -3.71 -3.84 11.43
C VAL A 129 -5.21 -3.94 11.25
N TRP A 130 -5.73 -5.14 11.36
CA TRP A 130 -7.16 -5.44 11.37
C TRP A 130 -7.68 -5.45 12.79
N SER A 131 -8.62 -4.59 13.10
CA SER A 131 -9.21 -4.47 14.44
C SER A 131 -10.71 -4.69 14.37
N PRO A 132 -11.22 -5.86 14.83
CA PRO A 132 -12.66 -6.06 15.02
C PRO A 132 -13.19 -5.07 16.04
N LYS A 133 -14.37 -4.48 15.77
CA LYS A 133 -15.00 -3.52 16.68
C LYS A 133 -15.94 -4.19 17.68
N GLU A 134 -16.27 -5.44 17.47
CA GLU A 134 -17.24 -6.21 18.23
C GLU A 134 -16.71 -7.64 18.51
N GLY A 135 -17.21 -8.29 19.58
CA GLY A 135 -17.05 -9.73 19.77
C GLY A 135 -15.78 -10.21 20.47
N GLY A 136 -14.96 -9.33 21.06
CA GLY A 136 -13.77 -9.75 21.84
C GLY A 136 -12.66 -10.42 21.03
N TYR A 137 -12.68 -10.30 19.70
CA TYR A 137 -11.66 -10.83 18.81
C TYR A 137 -10.37 -10.00 18.89
N ALA A 138 -9.23 -10.69 18.93
CA ALA A 138 -7.93 -10.03 18.94
C ALA A 138 -7.62 -9.34 17.60
N SER A 139 -6.98 -8.17 17.67
CA SER A 139 -6.46 -7.48 16.48
C SER A 139 -5.39 -8.33 15.80
N LYS A 140 -5.39 -8.34 14.47
CA LYS A 140 -4.43 -9.09 13.65
C LYS A 140 -3.57 -8.13 12.83
N THR A 141 -2.27 -8.21 13.02
CA THR A 141 -1.30 -7.46 12.22
C THR A 141 -0.75 -8.33 11.10
N GLN A 142 -0.67 -7.76 9.89
CA GLN A 142 -0.18 -8.43 8.70
C GLN A 142 0.79 -7.50 7.98
N PHE A 143 1.78 -8.08 7.29
CA PHE A 143 2.59 -7.31 6.35
C PHE A 143 1.75 -6.95 5.13
N SER A 144 2.01 -5.79 4.55
CA SER A 144 1.31 -5.34 3.33
C SER A 144 2.24 -4.65 2.37
N ALA A 145 1.93 -4.83 1.08
CA ALA A 145 2.54 -4.10 0.00
C ALA A 145 1.47 -3.32 -0.75
N THR A 146 1.84 -2.19 -1.31
CA THR A 146 0.96 -1.36 -2.14
C THR A 146 1.69 -0.94 -3.39
N VAL A 147 1.02 -1.03 -4.53
CA VAL A 147 1.46 -0.46 -5.79
C VAL A 147 0.37 0.47 -6.27
N GLY A 148 0.75 1.66 -6.70
CA GLY A 148 -0.21 2.66 -7.15
C GLY A 148 0.34 3.58 -8.21
N ALA A 149 -0.57 4.30 -8.86
CA ALA A 149 -0.26 5.37 -9.79
C ALA A 149 -1.27 6.49 -9.62
N GLY A 150 -0.89 7.71 -10.00
CA GLY A 150 -1.76 8.85 -9.84
C GLY A 150 -1.27 10.09 -10.55
N LEU A 151 -1.97 11.17 -10.27
CA LEU A 151 -1.68 12.50 -10.80
C LEU A 151 -1.68 13.51 -9.65
N LYS A 152 -0.70 14.41 -9.64
CA LYS A 152 -0.74 15.63 -8.85
C LYS A 152 -1.05 16.79 -9.79
N ILE A 153 -2.05 17.58 -9.49
CA ILE A 153 -2.49 18.75 -10.28
C ILE A 153 -2.25 19.98 -9.43
N TRP A 154 -1.24 20.76 -9.78
CA TRP A 154 -0.83 21.95 -9.02
C TRP A 154 -1.69 23.15 -9.37
N LEU A 155 -2.42 23.67 -8.37
CA LEU A 155 -3.20 24.89 -8.48
C LEU A 155 -2.33 26.13 -8.28
N THR A 156 -1.38 26.01 -7.35
CA THR A 156 -0.30 26.97 -7.08
C THR A 156 1.01 26.22 -6.93
N ASP A 157 2.12 26.91 -6.74
CA ASP A 157 3.43 26.25 -6.49
C ASP A 157 3.45 25.45 -5.20
N ALA A 158 2.55 25.76 -4.24
CA ALA A 158 2.51 25.14 -2.92
C ALA A 158 1.29 24.23 -2.72
N ILE A 159 0.20 24.38 -3.46
CA ILE A 159 -1.06 23.68 -3.22
C ILE A 159 -1.52 22.97 -4.48
N GLY A 160 -1.88 21.71 -4.36
CA GLY A 160 -2.39 20.90 -5.46
C GLY A 160 -3.46 19.89 -5.02
N ILE A 161 -4.02 19.22 -6.01
CA ILE A 161 -4.93 18.09 -5.85
C ILE A 161 -4.15 16.83 -6.25
N ARG A 162 -4.23 15.79 -5.42
CA ARG A 162 -3.65 14.49 -5.70
C ARG A 162 -4.76 13.47 -5.92
N LEU A 163 -4.72 12.77 -7.05
CA LEU A 163 -5.60 11.66 -7.39
C LEU A 163 -4.74 10.39 -7.48
N GLN A 164 -5.19 9.28 -6.91
CA GLN A 164 -4.44 8.03 -6.87
C GLN A 164 -5.36 6.83 -7.01
N GLY A 165 -4.91 5.84 -7.82
CA GLY A 165 -5.44 4.48 -7.82
C GLY A 165 -4.35 3.54 -7.29
N SER A 166 -4.70 2.66 -6.37
CA SER A 166 -3.77 1.75 -5.71
C SER A 166 -4.32 0.33 -5.63
N MET A 167 -3.42 -0.62 -5.65
CA MET A 167 -3.67 -2.02 -5.33
C MET A 167 -3.00 -2.33 -3.99
N LEU A 168 -3.81 -2.68 -3.00
CA LEU A 168 -3.39 -3.04 -1.66
C LEU A 168 -3.31 -4.57 -1.56
N MET A 169 -2.19 -5.06 -1.06
CA MET A 169 -1.87 -6.48 -0.95
C MET A 169 -1.48 -6.85 0.49
N PRO A 170 -2.45 -7.02 1.41
CA PRO A 170 -2.15 -7.56 2.73
C PRO A 170 -1.75 -9.04 2.60
N MET A 171 -0.67 -9.43 3.27
CA MET A 171 -0.06 -10.75 3.18
C MET A 171 -0.17 -11.49 4.51
N VAL A 172 -0.64 -12.73 4.48
CA VAL A 172 -0.64 -13.61 5.66
C VAL A 172 0.58 -14.52 5.58
N TYR A 173 1.50 -14.38 6.51
CA TYR A 173 2.64 -15.28 6.63
C TYR A 173 2.26 -16.53 7.44
N ASN A 174 2.34 -17.68 6.82
CA ASN A 174 2.26 -19.00 7.49
C ASN A 174 3.58 -19.76 7.29
N GLY A 175 4.72 -19.19 7.80
CA GLY A 175 6.03 -19.85 7.73
C GLY A 175 7.06 -19.19 6.79
N ILE A 176 8.35 -19.59 6.79
CA ILE A 176 9.48 -18.90 6.14
C ILE A 176 9.88 -19.52 4.80
N GLY A 177 9.84 -18.71 3.68
CA GLY A 177 10.34 -19.05 2.34
C GLY A 177 9.80 -18.08 1.28
N ILE A 178 10.60 -17.69 0.30
CA ILE A 178 10.28 -16.60 -0.63
C ILE A 178 10.15 -17.12 -2.07
N GLY A 179 8.97 -16.95 -2.67
CA GLY A 179 8.73 -17.11 -4.09
C GLY A 179 7.27 -16.78 -4.43
N CYS A 180 7.02 -15.79 -5.28
CA CYS A 180 5.66 -15.30 -5.60
C CYS A 180 5.28 -15.49 -7.07
N GLY A 181 4.13 -16.12 -7.32
CA GLY A 181 3.49 -16.20 -8.64
C GLY A 181 2.10 -15.58 -8.63
N ILE A 182 1.77 -14.79 -9.64
CA ILE A 182 0.46 -14.14 -9.82
C ILE A 182 -0.29 -14.87 -10.93
N GLY A 183 -1.49 -15.40 -10.64
CA GLY A 183 -2.37 -16.05 -11.62
C GLY A 183 -3.84 -15.72 -11.39
N THR A 184 -4.68 -15.99 -12.38
CA THR A 184 -6.13 -15.66 -12.42
C THR A 184 -6.99 -16.38 -11.38
N GLY A 185 -6.42 -17.26 -10.56
CA GLY A 185 -7.08 -17.97 -9.44
C GLY A 185 -6.58 -17.56 -8.06
N GLY A 186 -5.74 -16.53 -7.97
CA GLY A 186 -5.07 -16.10 -6.74
C GLY A 186 -3.55 -16.09 -6.93
N ALA A 187 -2.84 -15.37 -6.06
CA ALA A 187 -1.38 -15.40 -6.06
C ALA A 187 -0.89 -16.46 -5.07
N SER A 188 0.00 -17.34 -5.50
CA SER A 188 0.70 -18.29 -4.66
C SER A 188 2.20 -18.03 -4.70
N CYS A 189 2.84 -18.07 -3.56
CA CYS A 189 4.30 -18.02 -3.46
C CYS A 189 4.81 -19.40 -3.06
N GLY A 190 5.71 -19.98 -3.86
CA GLY A 190 6.31 -21.30 -3.65
C GLY A 190 7.78 -21.21 -3.25
N GLY A 191 8.20 -22.07 -2.35
CA GLY A 191 9.54 -22.09 -1.76
C GLY A 191 9.49 -22.46 -0.28
N GLY A 192 8.57 -23.34 0.13
CA GLY A 192 8.43 -23.84 1.51
C GLY A 192 7.61 -22.95 2.45
N VAL A 193 6.97 -21.93 1.92
CA VAL A 193 6.07 -21.05 2.65
C VAL A 193 4.78 -20.89 1.90
N TYR A 194 3.72 -21.26 2.52
CA TYR A 194 2.37 -20.97 2.03
C TYR A 194 1.99 -19.55 2.49
N THR A 195 2.26 -18.57 1.67
CA THR A 195 1.71 -17.23 1.85
C THR A 195 0.38 -17.18 1.13
N ARG A 196 -0.71 -17.11 1.85
CA ARG A 196 -2.01 -16.74 1.26
C ARG A 196 -2.04 -15.23 1.18
N ILE A 197 -1.96 -14.68 -0.02
CA ILE A 197 -2.30 -13.28 -0.23
C ILE A 197 -3.80 -13.18 -0.01
N THR A 198 -4.23 -12.36 0.92
CA THR A 198 -5.63 -11.94 1.07
C THR A 198 -6.06 -11.32 -0.25
N PRO A 199 -7.34 -11.39 -0.65
CA PRO A 199 -7.77 -10.88 -1.94
C PRO A 199 -7.27 -9.45 -2.15
N PHE A 200 -6.79 -9.16 -3.35
CA PHE A 200 -6.37 -7.84 -3.75
C PHE A 200 -7.50 -6.84 -3.45
N GLN A 201 -7.12 -5.72 -2.89
CA GLN A 201 -8.03 -4.62 -2.62
C GLN A 201 -7.66 -3.46 -3.53
N GLY A 202 -8.65 -2.98 -4.31
CA GLY A 202 -8.51 -1.75 -5.09
C GLY A 202 -8.78 -0.53 -4.21
N GLU A 203 -8.08 0.56 -4.43
CA GLU A 203 -8.31 1.83 -3.74
C GLU A 203 -8.26 2.97 -4.75
N PHE A 204 -9.22 3.87 -4.66
CA PHE A 204 -9.23 5.12 -5.38
C PHE A 204 -9.37 6.26 -4.38
N SER A 205 -8.44 7.19 -4.40
CA SER A 205 -8.43 8.32 -3.46
C SER A 205 -8.17 9.64 -4.16
N GLY A 206 -8.70 10.68 -3.54
CA GLY A 206 -8.46 12.08 -3.90
C GLY A 206 -8.20 12.90 -2.65
N GLY A 207 -7.30 13.88 -2.75
CA GLY A 207 -6.95 14.69 -1.60
C GLY A 207 -6.20 15.96 -1.97
N LEU A 208 -5.98 16.78 -0.95
CA LEU A 208 -5.17 17.99 -1.07
C LEU A 208 -3.71 17.66 -0.75
N VAL A 209 -2.81 18.17 -1.58
CA VAL A 209 -1.38 18.10 -1.34
C VAL A 209 -0.82 19.50 -1.15
N ILE A 210 0.00 19.67 -0.11
CA ILE A 210 0.70 20.91 0.19
C ILE A 210 2.20 20.64 0.09
N ARG A 211 2.89 21.43 -0.72
CA ARG A 211 4.34 21.39 -0.88
C ARG A 211 4.96 22.49 -0.05
N ILE A 212 5.89 22.13 0.79
CA ILE A 212 6.73 23.01 1.60
C ILE A 212 8.14 22.92 1.02
N SER A 213 8.59 23.99 0.37
CA SER A 213 9.97 24.11 -0.10
C SER A 213 10.66 25.16 0.78
N PRO A 214 11.77 24.84 1.45
CA PRO A 214 12.57 25.88 2.07
C PRO A 214 13.12 26.79 0.96
N ASN A 215 13.02 28.09 1.15
CA ASN A 215 13.60 29.14 0.29
C ASN A 215 15.12 29.01 0.27
#